data_4c5f999e54105d65389d8d033ae819ba
#
_entry.id   4c5f999e54105d65389d8d033ae819ba
#
_cell.length_a   1.000
_cell.length_b   1.000
_cell.length_c   1.000
_cell.angle_alpha   90.00
_cell.angle_beta   90.00
_cell.angle_gamma   90.00
#
_symmetry.space_group_name_H-M   'P 1'
#
loop_
_entity.id
_entity.type
_entity.pdbx_description
1 polymer ?
#
loop_
_entity_poly.entity_id
_entity_poly.type
_entity_poly.pdbx_seq_one_letter_code
_entity_poly.pdbx_strand_id
1 'polypeptide(L)'
;MANQSLKETPKTQSNPQTQVQGQNQQPKQKTVKLIIKRQDNSESKPYEESFEIPYKENLNVIACLMEIRRNPVNSKGEKTTPVTWDMNCLEEVCGACSMVINGRARQSCSAIVDQLEQPIRLEPMSTFPVIRDLQVDRSRMFD
;
A
#
# COMPACT_ATOMS: atom_id res chain seq x y z
N MET A 1 25.71 19.78 -75.46
CA MET A 1 26.77 18.81 -75.34
C MET A 1 26.56 18.14 -73.98
N ALA A 2 25.90 17.02 -73.98
CA ALA A 2 26.45 15.70 -73.77
C ALA A 2 27.22 15.63 -72.41
N ASN A 3 26.92 14.81 -71.44
CA ASN A 3 26.67 13.40 -71.51
C ASN A 3 26.17 12.84 -70.17
N GLN A 4 25.30 11.90 -70.25
CA GLN A 4 24.86 10.81 -69.42
C GLN A 4 25.93 10.22 -68.52
N SER A 5 25.58 9.79 -67.29
CA SER A 5 25.68 8.37 -67.03
C SER A 5 24.94 7.97 -65.75
N LEU A 6 24.04 7.05 -65.90
CA LEU A 6 23.38 6.20 -64.95
C LEU A 6 24.39 5.24 -64.31
N LYS A 7 24.03 4.77 -63.10
CA LYS A 7 24.31 3.46 -62.45
C LYS A 7 24.74 3.68 -61.00
N GLU A 8 24.37 2.97 -60.01
CA GLU A 8 23.64 1.75 -59.79
C GLU A 8 23.40 1.67 -58.30
N THR A 9 22.24 1.18 -57.85
CA THR A 9 22.00 0.72 -56.50
C THR A 9 22.71 -0.61 -56.26
N PRO A 10 23.19 -0.82 -55.03
CA PRO A 10 23.24 -2.18 -54.51
C PRO A 10 22.56 -2.32 -53.15
N LYS A 11 21.56 -3.15 -53.19
CA LYS A 11 21.30 -4.33 -52.33
C LYS A 11 21.37 -4.17 -50.83
N THR A 12 20.16 -4.20 -50.25
CA THR A 12 19.76 -4.86 -49.04
C THR A 12 20.78 -5.88 -48.51
N GLN A 13 21.30 -5.61 -47.33
CA GLN A 13 21.83 -6.65 -46.46
C GLN A 13 21.05 -6.66 -45.16
N SER A 14 20.35 -7.75 -44.96
CA SER A 14 19.69 -8.17 -43.76
C SER A 14 20.69 -8.30 -42.61
N ASN A 15 20.49 -7.53 -41.55
CA ASN A 15 21.24 -7.69 -40.32
C ASN A 15 20.46 -8.63 -39.37
N PRO A 16 21.06 -9.67 -38.81
CA PRO A 16 20.38 -10.62 -37.95
C PRO A 16 20.00 -9.99 -36.63
N GLN A 17 18.75 -10.26 -36.24
CA GLN A 17 18.18 -9.91 -34.95
C GLN A 17 19.03 -10.51 -33.81
N THR A 18 19.79 -9.68 -33.14
CA THR A 18 20.32 -10.02 -31.82
C THR A 18 19.20 -9.83 -30.82
N GLN A 19 18.60 -10.93 -30.39
CA GLN A 19 17.69 -10.97 -29.27
C GLN A 19 18.51 -10.64 -28.01
N VAL A 20 18.45 -9.41 -27.58
CA VAL A 20 18.87 -9.03 -26.24
C VAL A 20 17.76 -9.42 -25.30
N GLN A 21 17.87 -10.60 -24.70
CA GLN A 21 17.12 -10.96 -23.51
C GLN A 21 17.66 -10.11 -22.35
N GLY A 22 17.16 -8.90 -22.25
CA GLY A 22 17.31 -8.07 -21.06
C GLY A 22 16.48 -8.67 -19.95
N GLN A 23 17.09 -9.47 -19.09
CA GLN A 23 16.52 -9.79 -17.78
C GLN A 23 16.43 -8.46 -17.01
N ASN A 24 15.25 -7.88 -17.01
CA ASN A 24 14.92 -6.71 -16.22
C ASN A 24 14.83 -7.15 -14.74
N GLN A 25 15.98 -7.30 -14.08
CA GLN A 25 16.06 -7.40 -12.63
C GLN A 25 15.81 -5.98 -12.09
N GLN A 26 14.53 -5.64 -11.92
CA GLN A 26 14.17 -4.49 -11.11
C GLN A 26 14.79 -4.67 -9.72
N PRO A 27 15.49 -3.67 -9.18
CA PRO A 27 16.02 -3.74 -7.83
C PRO A 27 14.84 -4.04 -6.89
N LYS A 28 15.00 -5.00 -5.97
CA LYS A 28 13.99 -5.34 -4.97
C LYS A 28 13.62 -4.07 -4.23
N GLN A 29 12.49 -3.47 -4.58
CA GLN A 29 12.00 -2.26 -3.94
C GLN A 29 11.71 -2.60 -2.47
N LYS A 30 12.26 -1.81 -1.55
CA LYS A 30 11.98 -1.96 -0.12
C LYS A 30 10.47 -1.84 0.08
N THR A 31 9.87 -2.77 0.82
CA THR A 31 8.42 -2.80 1.08
C THR A 31 8.13 -2.69 2.56
N VAL A 32 6.92 -2.25 2.89
CA VAL A 32 6.36 -2.22 4.24
C VAL A 32 5.33 -3.32 4.35
N LYS A 33 5.48 -4.17 5.35
CA LYS A 33 4.55 -5.26 5.64
C LYS A 33 3.61 -4.88 6.76
N LEU A 34 2.30 -5.02 6.49
CA LEU A 34 1.25 -4.76 7.47
C LEU A 34 0.39 -6.01 7.64
N ILE A 35 -0.04 -6.25 8.87
CA ILE A 35 -1.08 -7.24 9.20
C ILE A 35 -2.21 -6.47 9.85
N ILE A 36 -3.39 -6.51 9.25
CA ILE A 36 -4.56 -5.74 9.67
C ILE A 36 -5.64 -6.69 10.15
N LYS A 37 -6.14 -6.46 11.35
CA LYS A 37 -7.33 -7.14 11.86
C LYS A 37 -8.55 -6.55 11.18
N ARG A 38 -9.18 -7.38 10.35
CA ARG A 38 -10.33 -7.03 9.54
C ARG A 38 -11.61 -7.57 10.18
N GLN A 39 -12.69 -6.85 10.00
CA GLN A 39 -14.03 -7.28 10.39
C GLN A 39 -15.07 -6.57 9.53
N ASP A 40 -15.96 -7.31 8.88
CA ASP A 40 -16.89 -6.73 7.91
C ASP A 40 -18.02 -5.91 8.55
N ASN A 41 -18.45 -6.30 9.75
CA ASN A 41 -19.45 -5.61 10.56
C ASN A 41 -19.32 -6.03 12.03
N SER A 42 -20.10 -5.44 12.91
CA SER A 42 -20.10 -5.71 14.36
C SER A 42 -20.36 -7.16 14.75
N GLU A 43 -21.04 -7.92 13.91
CA GLU A 43 -21.47 -9.31 14.20
C GLU A 43 -20.57 -10.35 13.52
N SER A 44 -19.80 -9.95 12.52
CA SER A 44 -18.92 -10.86 11.79
C SER A 44 -17.69 -11.23 12.61
N LYS A 45 -17.13 -12.41 12.34
CA LYS A 45 -15.89 -12.84 13.00
C LYS A 45 -14.72 -12.04 12.44
N PRO A 46 -13.80 -11.56 13.31
CA PRO A 46 -12.58 -10.90 12.85
C PRO A 46 -11.65 -11.91 12.17
N TYR A 47 -10.89 -11.42 11.19
CA TYR A 47 -9.84 -12.16 10.50
C TYR A 47 -8.61 -11.26 10.29
N GLU A 48 -7.47 -11.85 10.02
CA GLU A 48 -6.24 -11.10 9.70
C GLU A 48 -5.99 -11.10 8.20
N GLU A 49 -5.62 -9.95 7.67
CA GLU A 49 -5.22 -9.80 6.28
C GLU A 49 -3.89 -9.07 6.20
N SER A 50 -2.98 -9.60 5.38
CA SER A 50 -1.64 -9.07 5.21
C SER A 50 -1.55 -8.24 3.93
N PHE A 51 -0.86 -7.11 4.04
CA PHE A 51 -0.59 -6.20 2.93
C PHE A 51 0.90 -5.92 2.82
N GLU A 52 1.33 -5.69 1.61
CA GLU A 52 2.70 -5.29 1.31
C GLU A 52 2.66 -4.10 0.36
N ILE A 53 3.19 -2.97 0.80
CA ILE A 53 3.16 -1.72 0.06
C ILE A 53 4.57 -1.20 -0.20
N PRO A 54 4.79 -0.42 -1.27
CA PRO A 54 6.09 0.19 -1.54
C PRO A 54 6.50 1.12 -0.39
N TYR A 55 7.74 0.98 0.07
CA TYR A 55 8.31 1.88 1.07
C TYR A 55 8.63 3.25 0.46
N LYS A 56 8.34 4.29 1.23
CA LYS A 56 8.80 5.67 1.00
C LYS A 56 9.33 6.24 2.32
N GLU A 57 10.24 7.17 2.25
CA GLU A 57 10.72 7.87 3.45
C GLU A 57 9.60 8.64 4.15
N ASN A 58 9.64 8.67 5.48
CA ASN A 58 8.69 9.38 6.33
C ASN A 58 7.23 8.92 6.17
N LEU A 59 6.98 7.67 5.74
CA LEU A 59 5.66 7.10 5.74
C LEU A 59 5.12 7.00 7.18
N ASN A 60 3.89 7.45 7.39
CA ASN A 60 3.11 7.13 8.57
C ASN A 60 2.08 6.03 8.27
N VAL A 61 1.45 5.49 9.30
CA VAL A 61 0.46 4.43 9.16
C VAL A 61 -0.75 4.87 8.33
N ILE A 62 -1.18 6.14 8.44
CA ILE A 62 -2.27 6.67 7.59
C ILE A 62 -1.90 6.60 6.10
N ALA A 63 -0.69 6.99 5.73
CA ALA A 63 -0.25 6.92 4.34
C ALA A 63 -0.24 5.48 3.81
N CYS A 64 0.13 4.52 4.66
CA CYS A 64 0.04 3.10 4.33
C CYS A 64 -1.41 2.66 4.07
N LEU A 65 -2.34 3.05 4.95
CA LEU A 65 -3.77 2.74 4.78
C LEU A 65 -4.37 3.40 3.53
N MET A 66 -3.95 4.63 3.21
CA MET A 66 -4.36 5.32 1.98
C MET A 66 -3.84 4.61 0.73
N GLU A 67 -2.62 4.09 0.77
CA GLU A 67 -2.06 3.32 -0.35
C GLU A 67 -2.84 2.00 -0.56
N ILE A 68 -3.16 1.27 0.52
CA ILE A 68 -4.03 0.09 0.46
C ILE A 68 -5.41 0.45 -0.08
N ARG A 69 -5.99 1.59 0.32
CA ARG A 69 -7.29 2.04 -0.19
C ARG A 69 -7.26 2.34 -1.68
N ARG A 70 -6.16 2.91 -2.17
CA ARG A 70 -5.97 3.21 -3.61
C ARG A 70 -5.88 1.94 -4.44
N ASN A 71 -5.20 0.93 -3.93
CA ASN A 71 -5.00 -0.36 -4.58
C ASN A 71 -5.20 -1.50 -3.58
N PRO A 72 -6.47 -1.92 -3.33
CA PRO A 72 -6.78 -2.91 -2.31
C PRO A 72 -6.43 -4.32 -2.79
N VAL A 73 -5.15 -4.63 -2.76
CA VAL A 73 -4.59 -5.94 -3.07
C VAL A 73 -3.79 -6.42 -1.88
N ASN A 74 -4.10 -7.62 -1.38
CA ASN A 74 -3.38 -8.21 -0.25
C ASN A 74 -2.00 -8.77 -0.67
N SER A 75 -1.22 -9.23 0.31
CA SER A 75 0.13 -9.75 0.06
C SER A 75 0.17 -11.03 -0.81
N LYS A 76 -0.97 -11.66 -1.04
CA LYS A 76 -1.12 -12.82 -1.95
C LYS A 76 -1.44 -12.40 -3.39
N GLY A 77 -1.61 -11.10 -3.65
CA GLY A 77 -2.02 -10.58 -4.95
C GLY A 77 -3.53 -10.64 -5.22
N GLU A 78 -4.35 -10.93 -4.21
CA GLU A 78 -5.80 -11.01 -4.32
C GLU A 78 -6.43 -9.64 -4.08
N LYS A 79 -7.41 -9.26 -4.90
CA LYS A 79 -8.23 -8.08 -4.66
C LYS A 79 -9.09 -8.27 -3.42
N THR A 80 -9.10 -7.26 -2.57
CA THR A 80 -9.89 -7.24 -1.34
C THR A 80 -10.68 -5.94 -1.22
N THR A 81 -11.53 -5.84 -0.20
CA THR A 81 -12.23 -4.59 0.09
C THR A 81 -11.26 -3.60 0.75
N PRO A 82 -11.37 -2.29 0.47
CA PRO A 82 -10.58 -1.29 1.17
C PRO A 82 -10.75 -1.38 2.68
N VAL A 83 -9.65 -1.16 3.42
CA VAL A 83 -9.69 -1.10 4.88
C VAL A 83 -10.44 0.15 5.33
N THR A 84 -11.30 0.02 6.32
CA THR A 84 -12.05 1.15 6.90
C THR A 84 -11.39 1.63 8.18
N TRP A 85 -11.20 2.94 8.30
CA TRP A 85 -10.68 3.62 9.50
C TRP A 85 -11.20 5.05 9.58
N ASP A 86 -11.05 5.67 10.75
CA ASP A 86 -11.37 7.08 10.93
C ASP A 86 -10.10 7.94 10.87
N MET A 87 -10.22 9.14 10.31
CA MET A 87 -9.19 10.18 10.33
C MET A 87 -9.85 11.56 10.22
N ASN A 88 -9.18 12.58 10.74
CA ASN A 88 -9.65 13.95 10.65
C ASN A 88 -8.49 14.94 10.49
N CYS A 89 -7.88 15.40 11.59
CA CYS A 89 -6.88 16.48 11.55
C CYS A 89 -5.55 16.08 10.90
N LEU A 90 -5.11 14.85 11.06
CA LEU A 90 -3.80 14.30 10.62
C LEU A 90 -2.58 14.99 11.26
N GLU A 91 -2.77 15.71 12.35
CA GLU A 91 -1.78 16.55 13.05
C GLU A 91 -1.65 16.17 14.53
N GLU A 92 -2.00 14.95 14.91
CA GLU A 92 -1.90 14.42 16.27
C GLU A 92 -2.73 15.18 17.34
N VAL A 93 -3.81 15.83 16.95
CA VAL A 93 -4.66 16.64 17.84
C VAL A 93 -5.98 15.97 18.17
N CYS A 94 -6.75 15.52 17.16
CA CYS A 94 -8.16 15.12 17.33
C CYS A 94 -8.38 13.72 17.88
N GLY A 95 -7.41 12.81 17.78
CA GLY A 95 -7.53 11.41 18.20
C GLY A 95 -8.41 10.52 17.32
N ALA A 96 -9.02 11.03 16.23
CA ALA A 96 -9.91 10.25 15.38
C ALA A 96 -9.23 9.00 14.79
N CYS A 97 -7.95 9.10 14.45
CA CYS A 97 -7.16 8.03 13.85
C CYS A 97 -6.52 7.05 14.87
N SER A 98 -6.94 7.11 16.14
CA SER A 98 -6.40 6.21 17.18
C SER A 98 -6.80 4.76 16.90
N MET A 99 -5.82 3.89 16.95
CA MET A 99 -5.94 2.44 16.81
C MET A 99 -4.84 1.75 17.61
N VAL A 100 -4.87 0.43 17.69
CA VAL A 100 -3.79 -0.35 18.30
C VAL A 100 -2.75 -0.68 17.24
N ILE A 101 -1.53 -0.20 17.44
CA ILE A 101 -0.38 -0.40 16.54
C ILE A 101 0.68 -1.19 17.30
N ASN A 102 1.01 -2.39 16.84
CA ASN A 102 1.94 -3.29 17.51
C ASN A 102 1.64 -3.45 19.00
N GLY A 103 0.35 -3.63 19.34
CA GLY A 103 -0.12 -3.84 20.70
C GLY A 103 -0.25 -2.56 21.56
N ARG A 104 0.04 -1.38 21.03
CA ARG A 104 -0.05 -0.09 21.74
C ARG A 104 -1.08 0.82 21.11
N ALA A 105 -2.00 1.34 21.91
CA ALA A 105 -2.96 2.36 21.47
C ALA A 105 -2.23 3.68 21.20
N ARG A 106 -2.32 4.17 19.96
CA ARG A 106 -1.72 5.45 19.55
C ARG A 106 -2.39 5.99 18.30
N GLN A 107 -2.13 7.25 18.00
CA GLN A 107 -2.62 7.87 16.77
C GLN A 107 -1.81 7.41 15.57
N SER A 108 -2.48 6.97 14.53
CA SER A 108 -1.83 6.44 13.32
C SER A 108 -1.22 7.54 12.45
N CYS A 109 -1.68 8.78 12.57
CA CYS A 109 -1.12 9.91 11.81
C CYS A 109 0.30 10.30 12.26
N SER A 110 0.67 10.05 13.51
CA SER A 110 2.02 10.28 14.06
C SER A 110 2.89 9.01 14.15
N ALA A 111 2.34 7.86 13.81
CA ALA A 111 3.06 6.58 13.84
C ALA A 111 3.91 6.43 12.57
N ILE A 112 5.20 6.74 12.67
CA ILE A 112 6.16 6.67 11.56
C ILE A 112 6.63 5.23 11.36
N VAL A 113 6.55 4.75 10.14
CA VAL A 113 6.87 3.36 9.77
C VAL A 113 8.31 2.98 10.13
N ASP A 114 9.27 3.89 9.96
CA ASP A 114 10.68 3.65 10.27
C ASP A 114 10.95 3.42 11.77
N GLN A 115 10.02 3.80 12.64
CA GLN A 115 10.09 3.63 14.09
C GLN A 115 9.30 2.40 14.59
N LEU A 116 8.68 1.65 13.68
CA LEU A 116 7.83 0.51 14.01
C LEU A 116 8.48 -0.80 13.58
N GLU A 117 8.36 -1.81 14.43
CA GLU A 117 8.73 -3.18 14.08
C GLU A 117 7.78 -3.74 13.01
N GLN A 118 8.35 -4.43 12.04
CA GLN A 118 7.58 -5.08 10.98
C GLN A 118 7.53 -6.60 11.19
N PRO A 119 6.41 -7.23 10.87
CA PRO A 119 5.20 -6.65 10.25
C PRO A 119 4.44 -5.75 11.23
N ILE A 120 3.97 -4.60 10.73
CA ILE A 120 3.18 -3.66 11.53
C ILE A 120 1.78 -4.24 11.70
N ARG A 121 1.37 -4.50 12.94
CA ARG A 121 0.04 -5.01 13.26
C ARG A 121 -0.90 -3.86 13.61
N LEU A 122 -2.03 -3.81 12.92
CA LEU A 122 -3.07 -2.81 13.14
C LEU A 122 -4.34 -3.49 13.62
N GLU A 123 -4.88 -3.02 14.74
CA GLU A 123 -6.13 -3.51 15.32
C GLU A 123 -7.00 -2.34 15.75
N PRO A 124 -8.34 -2.51 15.79
CA PRO A 124 -9.23 -1.49 16.32
C PRO A 124 -8.98 -1.27 17.82
N MET A 125 -9.37 -0.10 18.32
CA MET A 125 -9.34 0.19 19.77
C MET A 125 -10.21 -0.81 20.52
N SER A 126 -9.62 -1.59 21.42
CA SER A 126 -10.26 -2.74 22.08
C SER A 126 -11.40 -2.39 23.03
N THR A 127 -11.46 -1.13 23.51
CA THR A 127 -12.46 -0.66 24.44
C THR A 127 -13.77 -0.22 23.80
N PHE A 128 -13.82 -0.16 22.49
CA PHE A 128 -14.97 0.30 21.71
C PHE A 128 -15.51 -0.81 20.81
N PRO A 129 -16.83 -0.87 20.59
CA PRO A 129 -17.40 -1.78 19.60
C PRO A 129 -16.89 -1.49 18.20
N VAL A 130 -16.58 -2.53 17.46
CA VAL A 130 -16.13 -2.40 16.06
C VAL A 130 -17.34 -2.13 15.16
N ILE A 131 -17.26 -1.10 14.33
CA ILE A 131 -18.20 -0.87 13.23
C ILE A 131 -17.75 -1.69 12.02
N ARG A 132 -16.51 -1.46 11.58
CA ARG A 132 -15.87 -2.19 10.49
C ARG A 132 -14.35 -2.03 10.56
N ASP A 133 -13.61 -3.09 10.38
CA ASP A 133 -12.15 -3.11 10.37
C ASP A 133 -11.54 -2.36 11.58
N LEU A 134 -10.91 -1.21 11.33
CA LEU A 134 -10.26 -0.37 12.35
C LEU A 134 -11.18 0.74 12.87
N GLN A 135 -12.36 0.91 12.28
CA GLN A 135 -13.35 1.88 12.71
C GLN A 135 -14.17 1.35 13.88
N VAL A 136 -14.29 2.15 14.93
CA VAL A 136 -15.01 1.80 16.16
C VAL A 136 -16.09 2.83 16.50
N ASP A 137 -17.15 2.39 17.20
CA ASP A 137 -18.18 3.26 17.72
C ASP A 137 -17.71 3.95 19.01
N ARG A 138 -17.58 5.26 18.95
CA ARG A 138 -17.14 6.11 20.07
C ARG A 138 -18.27 6.88 20.71
N SER A 139 -19.54 6.62 20.36
CA SER A 139 -20.70 7.37 20.84
C SER A 139 -20.73 7.51 22.37
N ARG A 140 -20.38 6.45 23.09
CA ARG A 140 -20.31 6.46 24.57
C ARG A 140 -19.26 7.44 25.17
N MET A 141 -18.43 8.06 24.37
CA MET A 141 -17.57 9.14 24.86
C MET A 141 -18.30 10.47 25.05
N PHE A 142 -19.52 10.56 24.52
CA PHE A 142 -20.35 11.75 24.49
C PHE A 142 -21.63 11.62 25.31
N ASP A 143 -21.83 10.48 25.97
CA ASP A 143 -22.98 10.18 26.83
C ASP A 143 -22.82 10.73 28.27
#